data_0cabd443179ad9e3c51a7b4192f906dc
#
_entry.id   0cabd443179ad9e3c51a7b4192f906dc
#
_cell.length_a   1.000
_cell.length_b   1.000
_cell.length_c   1.000
_cell.angle_alpha   90.00
_cell.angle_beta   90.00
_cell.angle_gamma   90.00
#
_symmetry.space_group_name_H-M   'P 1'
#
loop_
_entity.id
_entity.type
_entity.pdbx_description
1 polymer ?
#
loop_
_entity_poly.entity_id
_entity_poly.type
_entity_poly.pdbx_seq_one_letter_code
_entity_poly.pdbx_strand_id
1 'polypeptide(L)'
;EEGKEEKRMSRLIRLDRSGHTELASWSAGDTASEDAAVSAFRRELDQGMLASVSGPDGTAEVVRELPLDAELVVIRRPISGG
;
A
#
# COMPACT_ATOMS: atom_id res chain seq x y z
N GLU A 1 19.85 18.22 -13.28
CA GLU A 1 19.62 17.98 -13.24
C GLU A 1 19.28 17.56 -13.34
N GLU A 2 19.33 17.44 -13.16
CA GLU A 2 19.00 16.91 -13.19
C GLU A 2 18.41 16.20 -13.27
N GLY A 3 18.52 15.98 -13.64
CA GLY A 3 17.70 15.20 -13.91
C GLY A 3 16.92 14.65 -13.13
N LYS A 4 16.31 14.66 -13.15
CA LYS A 4 15.64 14.27 -12.48
C LYS A 4 14.74 13.37 -12.66
N GLU A 5 15.00 12.43 -12.68
CA GLU A 5 14.08 11.59 -12.72
C GLU A 5 13.37 11.51 -11.58
N GLU A 6 12.10 11.67 -11.56
CA GLU A 6 11.37 11.54 -10.51
C GLU A 6 11.23 10.17 -10.15
N LYS A 7 11.75 9.64 -9.13
CA LYS A 7 11.44 8.39 -8.67
C LYS A 7 10.15 8.43 -8.04
N ARG A 8 9.17 7.75 -8.59
CA ARG A 8 7.88 7.70 -7.99
C ARG A 8 7.96 6.79 -6.81
N MET A 9 7.64 7.27 -5.64
CA MET A 9 7.55 6.47 -4.44
C MET A 9 6.15 5.95 -4.30
N SER A 10 6.03 4.67 -4.07
CA SER A 10 4.75 4.06 -3.77
C SER A 10 4.53 4.08 -2.28
N ARG A 11 3.29 4.05 -1.86
CA ARG A 11 2.96 4.17 -0.44
C ARG A 11 1.97 3.12 0.00
N LEU A 12 2.16 2.65 1.21
CA LEU A 12 1.21 1.77 1.88
C LEU A 12 0.65 2.55 3.05
N ILE A 13 -0.65 2.82 3.05
CA ILE A 13 -1.26 3.59 4.12
C ILE A 13 -2.36 2.81 4.77
N ARG A 14 -2.68 3.15 6.01
CA ARG A 14 -3.80 2.56 6.71
C ARG A 14 -4.81 3.67 7.00
N LEU A 15 -6.07 3.40 6.66
CA LEU A 15 -7.15 4.33 6.96
C LEU A 15 -7.83 3.92 8.24
N ASP A 16 -8.13 4.89 9.09
CA ASP A 16 -8.89 4.64 10.30
C ASP A 16 -9.68 5.92 10.62
N ARG A 17 -10.32 5.94 11.77
CA ARG A 17 -11.15 7.07 12.11
C ARG A 17 -10.41 8.37 12.23
N SER A 18 -9.13 8.31 12.57
CA SER A 18 -8.37 9.53 12.73
C SER A 18 -7.71 10.00 11.43
N GLY A 19 -7.94 9.29 10.35
CA GLY A 19 -7.38 9.67 9.07
C GLY A 19 -6.52 8.56 8.49
N HIS A 20 -5.39 8.88 7.94
CA HIS A 20 -4.54 7.85 7.37
C HIS A 20 -3.14 7.93 7.97
N THR A 21 -2.49 6.79 8.06
CA THR A 21 -1.13 6.67 8.56
C THR A 21 -0.30 5.97 7.51
N GLU A 22 0.82 6.53 7.16
CA GLU A 22 1.71 5.88 6.20
C GLU A 22 2.47 4.77 6.92
N LEU A 23 2.30 3.54 6.46
CA LEU A 23 2.94 2.39 7.07
C LEU A 23 4.29 2.11 6.46
N ALA A 24 4.41 2.33 5.17
CA ALA A 24 5.65 2.08 4.45
C ALA A 24 5.64 2.80 3.12
N SER A 25 6.80 3.00 2.55
CA SER A 25 6.88 3.49 1.19
C SER A 25 8.02 2.74 0.52
N TRP A 26 7.95 2.62 -0.78
CA TRP A 26 8.99 1.89 -1.49
C TRP A 26 9.18 2.51 -2.87
N SER A 27 10.36 2.24 -3.44
CA SER A 27 10.67 2.64 -4.80
C SER A 27 10.82 1.42 -5.65
N ALA A 28 10.29 1.45 -6.84
CA ALA A 28 10.43 0.32 -7.75
C ALA A 28 11.91 0.06 -8.00
N GLY A 29 12.31 -1.18 -7.87
CA GLY A 29 13.71 -1.57 -8.06
C GLY A 29 14.57 -1.47 -6.83
N ASP A 30 14.07 -0.89 -5.75
CA ASP A 30 14.83 -0.82 -4.52
C ASP A 30 14.40 -1.97 -3.61
N THR A 31 15.13 -3.07 -3.67
CA THR A 31 14.75 -4.29 -2.98
C THR A 31 14.57 -4.09 -1.48
N ALA A 32 15.41 -3.29 -0.87
CA ALA A 32 15.30 -3.09 0.57
C ALA A 32 13.99 -2.42 0.94
N SER A 33 13.59 -1.38 0.20
CA SER A 33 12.33 -0.72 0.52
C SER A 33 11.15 -1.59 0.14
N GLU A 34 11.26 -2.36 -0.94
CA GLU A 34 10.19 -3.27 -1.32
C GLU A 34 9.99 -4.34 -0.26
N ASP A 35 11.05 -4.91 0.27
CA ASP A 35 10.95 -5.91 1.31
C ASP A 35 10.32 -5.36 2.57
N ALA A 36 10.69 -4.15 2.95
CA ALA A 36 10.11 -3.52 4.13
C ALA A 36 8.61 -3.30 3.94
N ALA A 37 8.21 -2.88 2.74
CA ALA A 37 6.80 -2.66 2.45
C ALA A 37 6.03 -3.98 2.46
N VAL A 38 6.59 -5.03 1.90
CA VAL A 38 5.94 -6.34 1.90
C VAL A 38 5.77 -6.85 3.33
N SER A 39 6.77 -6.66 4.17
CA SER A 39 6.67 -7.08 5.57
C SER A 39 5.56 -6.33 6.30
N ALA A 40 5.48 -5.02 6.10
CA ALA A 40 4.44 -4.23 6.72
C ALA A 40 3.06 -4.65 6.22
N PHE A 41 2.95 -4.90 4.92
CA PHE A 41 1.71 -5.34 4.31
C PHE A 41 1.25 -6.67 4.92
N ARG A 42 2.13 -7.64 4.99
CA ARG A 42 1.77 -8.95 5.53
C ARG A 42 1.38 -8.86 6.98
N ARG A 43 2.05 -8.03 7.74
CA ARG A 43 1.72 -7.85 9.14
C ARG A 43 0.29 -7.34 9.30
N GLU A 44 -0.12 -6.41 8.45
CA GLU A 44 -1.48 -5.91 8.52
C GLU A 44 -2.50 -6.98 8.14
N LEU A 45 -2.22 -7.75 7.10
CA LEU A 45 -3.14 -8.80 6.71
C LEU A 45 -3.24 -9.88 7.79
N ASP A 46 -2.15 -10.16 8.48
CA ASP A 46 -2.18 -11.13 9.57
C ASP A 46 -3.06 -10.66 10.70
N GLN A 47 -3.27 -9.37 10.83
CA GLN A 47 -4.16 -8.83 11.85
C GLN A 47 -5.61 -8.78 11.38
N GLY A 48 -5.88 -9.30 10.19
CA GLY A 48 -7.23 -9.32 9.69
C GLY A 48 -7.61 -8.11 8.86
N MET A 49 -6.66 -7.26 8.53
CA MET A 49 -6.95 -6.08 7.73
C MET A 49 -7.10 -6.43 6.26
N LEU A 50 -7.76 -5.57 5.51
CA LEU A 50 -7.90 -5.73 4.07
C LEU A 50 -7.06 -4.71 3.35
N ALA A 51 -6.52 -5.10 2.21
CA ALA A 51 -5.74 -4.20 1.39
C ALA A 51 -6.44 -4.02 0.05
N SER A 52 -6.40 -2.82 -0.48
CA SER A 52 -7.01 -2.56 -1.79
C SER A 52 -6.19 -1.55 -2.57
N VAL A 53 -6.34 -1.59 -3.87
CA VAL A 53 -5.70 -0.63 -4.77
C VAL A 53 -6.79 -0.04 -5.64
N SER A 54 -6.56 1.16 -6.14
CA SER A 54 -7.51 1.80 -7.04
C SER A 54 -7.15 1.44 -8.47
N GLY A 55 -8.12 1.03 -9.23
CA GLY A 55 -7.92 0.76 -10.65
C GLY A 55 -8.02 2.03 -11.46
N PRO A 56 -7.69 1.95 -12.73
CA PRO A 56 -7.70 3.11 -13.61
C PRO A 56 -9.08 3.72 -13.81
N ASP A 57 -10.12 2.94 -13.59
CA ASP A 57 -11.48 3.45 -13.72
C ASP A 57 -12.07 3.85 -12.38
N GLY A 58 -11.25 3.96 -11.37
CA GLY A 58 -11.72 4.41 -10.06
C GLY A 58 -12.28 3.31 -9.18
N THR A 59 -12.28 2.08 -9.64
CA THR A 59 -12.77 1.00 -8.80
C THR A 59 -11.69 0.55 -7.85
N ALA A 60 -12.07 0.04 -6.71
CA ALA A 60 -11.13 -0.49 -5.74
C ALA A 60 -11.09 -2.01 -5.86
N GLU A 61 -9.89 -2.56 -5.81
CA GLU A 61 -9.72 -3.99 -5.94
C GLU A 61 -9.00 -4.51 -4.71
N VAL A 62 -9.53 -5.52 -4.06
CA VAL A 62 -8.90 -6.11 -2.88
C VAL A 62 -7.75 -6.99 -3.34
N VAL A 63 -6.61 -6.84 -2.70
CA VAL A 63 -5.42 -7.62 -3.05
C VAL A 63 -4.91 -8.33 -1.82
N ARG A 64 -4.29 -9.48 -2.03
CA ARG A 64 -3.72 -10.25 -0.95
C ARG A 64 -2.21 -10.27 -0.97
N GLU A 65 -1.64 -9.70 -2.01
CA GLU A 65 -0.20 -9.55 -2.11
C GLU A 65 0.07 -8.11 -2.43
N LEU A 66 1.19 -7.60 -1.96
CA LEU A 66 1.52 -6.20 -2.21
C LEU A 66 1.88 -6.01 -3.67
N PRO A 67 1.10 -5.25 -4.41
CA PRO A 67 1.43 -4.98 -5.81
C PRO A 67 2.51 -3.91 -5.87
N LEU A 68 3.72 -4.32 -6.12
CA LEU A 68 4.85 -3.41 -6.08
C LEU A 68 4.82 -2.33 -7.16
N ASP A 69 4.02 -2.54 -8.19
CA ASP A 69 3.86 -1.54 -9.24
C ASP A 69 2.72 -0.57 -8.97
N ALA A 70 2.00 -0.73 -7.88
CA ALA A 70 0.92 0.20 -7.55
C ALA A 70 1.51 1.44 -6.90
N GLU A 71 0.89 2.57 -7.12
CA GLU A 71 1.34 3.80 -6.51
C GLU A 71 0.85 3.96 -5.09
N LEU A 72 -0.30 3.41 -4.79
CA LEU A 72 -0.90 3.56 -3.47
C LEU A 72 -1.67 2.31 -3.12
N VAL A 73 -1.37 1.75 -1.97
CA VAL A 73 -2.11 0.62 -1.44
C VAL A 73 -2.72 1.05 -0.11
N VAL A 74 -4.00 0.80 0.05
CA VAL A 74 -4.74 1.25 1.22
C VAL A 74 -5.12 0.05 2.07
N ILE A 75 -4.77 0.09 3.34
CA ILE A 75 -5.15 -0.93 4.31
C ILE A 75 -6.29 -0.38 5.13
N ARG A 76 -7.31 -1.19 5.35
CA ARG A 76 -8.40 -0.75 6.19
C ARG A 76 -9.00 -1.95 6.88
N ARG A 77 -9.75 -1.66 7.94
CA ARG A 77 -10.38 -2.69 8.71
C ARG A 77 -11.53 -3.26 7.91
N PRO A 78 -11.71 -4.58 7.89
CA PRO A 78 -12.84 -5.14 7.17
C PRO A 78 -14.12 -4.74 7.88
N ILE A 79 -15.16 -4.55 7.10
CA ILE A 79 -16.45 -4.26 7.65
C ILE A 79 -16.99 -5.55 8.15
N SER A 80 -17.22 -5.65 9.45
CA SER A 80 -17.77 -6.80 9.97
C SER A 80 -19.17 -6.75 9.66
N GLY A 81 -19.62 -7.61 8.93
CA GLY A 81 -20.93 -7.59 8.48
C GLY A 81 -21.90 -7.88 9.51
N GLY A 82 -21.75 -7.48 10.46
CA GLY A 82 -22.61 -7.51 11.63
C GLY A 82 -23.68 -8.20 11.54
#